data_ca00f95aa32c072427ee3c0a10a992e5
#
_entry.id   ca00f95aa32c072427ee3c0a10a992e5
#
_cell.length_a   1.000
_cell.length_b   1.000
_cell.length_c   1.000
_cell.angle_alpha   90.00
_cell.angle_beta   90.00
_cell.angle_gamma   90.00
#
_symmetry.space_group_name_H-M   'P 1'
#
loop_
_entity.id
_entity.type
_entity.pdbx_description
1 polymer ?
#
loop_
_entity_poly.entity_id
_entity_poly.type
_entity_poly.pdbx_seq_one_letter_code
_entity_poly.pdbx_strand_id
1 'polypeptide(L)'
;FNPRLEFSISLLYAFSTSSFAYSSTGLNIVPGPFVILLSFYFYKKFDLQNKSIDIILCSMTMGFSLLLRNDFIIFSLMTSFFLIYLFLKRKQKIKNFLFLFIPILFYGMIIFQINSIEFGSPFLSEYTNKNGIDIISSNFPIYEGIVGLLFSPGAGLFIFSPILLLIFISFFDFYKIDKQSVILVLSFMITIIFFYGSLSTWHGFVSWGARYLVPLTPFLLLMISASLSTRKNKLFYLLISSLAIIGFFINLLWQIQDVSWFVWGPFGGNTGLFSLGIAGLHPLNLNPLVFWTFEYSQLIKAMILAFTNFQPDMYLFKVWGIVPSSVVLVSVLAILSFKLKSLLKLQ
;
A
#
# COMPACT_ATOMS: atom_id res chain seq x y z
N PHE A 1 -4.23 4.95 -22.34
CA PHE A 1 -5.31 5.57 -21.54
C PHE A 1 -5.47 7.04 -21.93
N ASN A 2 -6.67 7.59 -21.68
CA ASN A 2 -6.91 9.03 -21.84
C ASN A 2 -6.24 9.79 -20.67
N PRO A 3 -5.50 10.90 -20.89
CA PRO A 3 -4.84 11.67 -19.82
C PRO A 3 -5.75 12.06 -18.65
N ARG A 4 -7.04 12.26 -18.89
CA ARG A 4 -8.04 12.55 -17.84
C ARG A 4 -8.29 11.34 -16.94
N LEU A 5 -8.35 10.15 -17.53
CA LEU A 5 -8.51 8.92 -16.77
C LEU A 5 -7.27 8.67 -15.89
N GLU A 6 -6.08 8.86 -16.46
CA GLU A 6 -4.81 8.71 -15.72
C GLU A 6 -4.74 9.67 -14.52
N PHE A 7 -5.11 10.92 -14.73
CA PHE A 7 -5.17 11.91 -13.65
C PHE A 7 -6.21 11.54 -12.58
N SER A 8 -7.40 11.11 -12.99
CA SER A 8 -8.46 10.70 -12.06
C SER A 8 -8.02 9.51 -11.20
N ILE A 9 -7.41 8.49 -11.80
CA ILE A 9 -6.90 7.32 -11.07
C ILE A 9 -5.78 7.71 -10.10
N SER A 10 -4.89 8.62 -10.51
CA SER A 10 -3.84 9.12 -9.64
C SER A 10 -4.40 9.86 -8.42
N LEU A 11 -5.46 10.66 -8.60
CA LEU A 11 -6.15 11.32 -7.49
C LEU A 11 -6.85 10.31 -6.57
N LEU A 12 -7.51 9.30 -7.13
CA LEU A 12 -8.14 8.24 -6.35
C LEU A 12 -7.10 7.47 -5.52
N TYR A 13 -5.94 7.17 -6.11
CA TYR A 13 -4.83 6.55 -5.38
C TYR A 13 -4.32 7.45 -4.24
N ALA A 14 -4.04 8.71 -4.57
CA ALA A 14 -3.42 9.64 -3.63
C ALA A 14 -4.32 9.99 -2.43
N PHE A 15 -5.65 10.05 -2.62
CA PHE A 15 -6.54 10.61 -1.61
C PHE A 15 -7.60 9.63 -1.06
N SER A 16 -7.95 8.57 -1.81
CA SER A 16 -9.06 7.69 -1.43
C SER A 16 -8.61 6.33 -0.92
N THR A 17 -7.29 6.13 -0.77
CA THR A 17 -6.70 4.90 -0.24
C THR A 17 -5.82 5.18 0.97
N SER A 18 -5.43 4.12 1.69
CA SER A 18 -4.52 4.23 2.83
C SER A 18 -3.16 4.85 2.47
N SER A 19 -2.81 4.98 1.18
CA SER A 19 -1.62 5.71 0.75
C SER A 19 -1.65 7.17 1.18
N PHE A 20 -2.83 7.79 1.29
CA PHE A 20 -2.99 9.14 1.82
C PHE A 20 -2.58 9.22 3.29
N ALA A 21 -3.07 8.30 4.11
CA ALA A 21 -2.71 8.26 5.53
C ALA A 21 -1.19 8.10 5.73
N TYR A 22 -0.55 7.25 4.93
CA TYR A 22 0.89 7.02 5.04
C TYR A 22 1.78 8.10 4.41
N SER A 23 1.22 9.04 3.67
CA SER A 23 2.00 10.12 3.03
C SER A 23 2.66 11.07 4.04
N SER A 24 2.14 11.16 5.27
CA SER A 24 2.72 11.95 6.36
C SER A 24 3.75 11.18 7.20
N THR A 25 3.89 9.88 6.96
CA THR A 25 4.84 9.04 7.70
C THR A 25 6.18 8.97 6.97
N GLY A 26 7.29 8.93 7.71
CA GLY A 26 8.62 8.69 7.13
C GLY A 26 8.86 7.23 6.71
N LEU A 27 7.83 6.41 6.64
CA LEU A 27 7.94 4.99 6.33
C LEU A 27 8.09 4.74 4.82
N ASN A 28 8.78 3.67 4.48
CA ASN A 28 8.95 3.18 3.09
C ASN A 28 7.67 2.62 2.44
N ILE A 29 6.54 2.75 3.13
CA ILE A 29 5.22 2.29 2.67
C ILE A 29 4.72 3.06 1.45
N VAL A 30 5.12 4.32 1.26
CA VAL A 30 4.71 5.14 0.11
C VAL A 30 5.68 5.02 -1.07
N PRO A 31 7.01 5.17 -0.90
CA PRO A 31 7.94 5.02 -2.03
C PRO A 31 7.98 3.60 -2.58
N GLY A 32 7.76 2.59 -1.73
CA GLY A 32 7.77 1.19 -2.17
C GLY A 32 6.76 0.86 -3.27
N PRO A 33 5.45 1.13 -3.09
CA PRO A 33 4.43 0.94 -4.13
C PRO A 33 4.76 1.63 -5.45
N PHE A 34 5.35 2.84 -5.40
CA PHE A 34 5.78 3.55 -6.60
C PHE A 34 6.85 2.76 -7.36
N VAL A 35 7.87 2.25 -6.65
CA VAL A 35 8.99 1.53 -7.28
C VAL A 35 8.53 0.20 -7.89
N ILE A 36 7.65 -0.56 -7.20
CA ILE A 36 7.11 -1.81 -7.77
C ILE A 36 6.15 -1.53 -8.94
N LEU A 37 5.38 -0.43 -8.88
CA LEU A 37 4.55 -0.01 -10.02
C LEU A 37 5.41 0.40 -11.22
N LEU A 38 6.55 1.05 -10.99
CA LEU A 38 7.52 1.38 -12.03
C LEU A 38 8.14 0.12 -12.65
N SER A 39 8.42 -0.91 -11.83
CA SER A 39 8.88 -2.21 -12.33
C SER A 39 7.82 -2.85 -13.23
N PHE A 40 6.56 -2.81 -12.81
CA PHE A 40 5.45 -3.31 -13.61
C PHE A 40 5.28 -2.53 -14.93
N TYR A 41 5.48 -1.21 -14.91
CA TYR A 41 5.46 -0.39 -16.11
C TYR A 41 6.53 -0.84 -17.12
N PHE A 42 7.79 -1.05 -16.68
CA PHE A 42 8.85 -1.52 -17.55
C PHE A 42 8.63 -2.96 -18.03
N TYR A 43 8.08 -3.83 -17.18
CA TYR A 43 7.65 -5.16 -17.59
C TYR A 43 6.62 -5.08 -18.74
N LYS A 44 5.59 -4.24 -18.63
CA LYS A 44 4.59 -4.04 -19.69
C LYS A 44 5.18 -3.40 -20.93
N LYS A 45 6.10 -2.46 -20.76
CA LYS A 45 6.80 -1.83 -21.89
C LYS A 45 7.64 -2.83 -22.66
N PHE A 46 8.34 -3.75 -21.97
CA PHE A 46 9.03 -4.86 -22.59
C PHE A 46 8.04 -5.81 -23.31
N ASP A 47 6.94 -6.15 -22.68
CA ASP A 47 5.91 -7.01 -23.29
C ASP A 47 5.37 -6.41 -24.60
N LEU A 48 5.20 -5.10 -24.68
CA LEU A 48 4.69 -4.41 -25.86
C LEU A 48 5.76 -4.13 -26.93
N GLN A 49 6.96 -3.69 -26.51
CA GLN A 49 7.99 -3.17 -27.42
C GLN A 49 9.15 -4.12 -27.65
N ASN A 50 9.31 -5.14 -26.81
CA ASN A 50 10.38 -6.15 -26.87
C ASN A 50 11.81 -5.56 -26.85
N LYS A 51 12.03 -4.44 -26.12
CA LYS A 51 13.34 -3.80 -26.02
C LYS A 51 14.10 -4.28 -24.79
N SER A 52 15.37 -4.71 -24.96
CA SER A 52 16.20 -5.21 -23.86
C SER A 52 16.44 -4.16 -22.75
N ILE A 53 16.42 -2.85 -23.07
CA ILE A 53 16.54 -1.78 -22.07
C ILE A 53 15.41 -1.82 -21.05
N ASP A 54 14.19 -2.19 -21.46
CA ASP A 54 13.05 -2.25 -20.55
C ASP A 54 13.21 -3.42 -19.55
N ILE A 55 13.92 -4.49 -19.91
CA ILE A 55 14.28 -5.57 -18.98
C ILE A 55 15.26 -5.06 -17.92
N ILE A 56 16.29 -4.33 -18.34
CA ILE A 56 17.28 -3.76 -17.41
C ILE A 56 16.59 -2.81 -16.44
N LEU A 57 15.75 -1.90 -16.92
CA LEU A 57 15.05 -0.94 -16.08
C LEU A 57 14.05 -1.64 -15.13
N CYS A 58 13.33 -2.67 -15.61
CA CYS A 58 12.46 -3.49 -14.78
C CYS A 58 13.24 -4.18 -13.66
N SER A 59 14.36 -4.80 -14.01
CA SER A 59 15.21 -5.53 -13.08
C SER A 59 15.91 -4.61 -12.06
N MET A 60 16.36 -3.43 -12.50
CA MET A 60 16.93 -2.40 -11.59
C MET A 60 15.88 -1.91 -10.59
N THR A 61 14.67 -1.62 -11.03
CA THR A 61 13.59 -1.17 -10.14
C THR A 61 13.14 -2.30 -9.21
N MET A 62 13.07 -3.56 -9.66
CA MET A 62 12.84 -4.71 -8.78
C MET A 62 13.92 -4.84 -7.71
N GLY A 63 15.20 -4.81 -8.11
CA GLY A 63 16.32 -4.87 -7.18
C GLY A 63 16.30 -3.72 -6.17
N PHE A 64 16.08 -2.50 -6.64
CA PHE A 64 15.97 -1.32 -5.76
C PHE A 64 14.79 -1.43 -4.78
N SER A 65 13.66 -2.03 -5.20
CA SER A 65 12.52 -2.23 -4.31
C SER A 65 12.87 -3.10 -3.09
N LEU A 66 13.78 -4.06 -3.24
CA LEU A 66 14.23 -4.91 -2.13
C LEU A 66 15.02 -4.14 -1.06
N LEU A 67 15.71 -3.04 -1.44
CA LEU A 67 16.36 -2.14 -0.47
C LEU A 67 15.34 -1.34 0.35
N LEU A 68 14.17 -1.09 -0.20
CA LEU A 68 13.10 -0.39 0.51
C LEU A 68 12.38 -1.32 1.49
N ARG A 69 12.10 -2.55 1.05
CA ARG A 69 11.39 -3.55 1.85
C ARG A 69 11.70 -4.97 1.35
N ASN A 70 12.12 -5.81 2.25
CA ASN A 70 12.48 -7.20 1.94
C ASN A 70 11.30 -8.02 1.39
N ASP A 71 10.06 -7.74 1.80
CA ASP A 71 8.85 -8.41 1.34
C ASP A 71 8.50 -8.16 -0.14
N PHE A 72 9.07 -7.13 -0.76
CA PHE A 72 8.94 -6.91 -2.20
C PHE A 72 9.65 -7.98 -3.05
N ILE A 73 10.38 -8.89 -2.41
CA ILE A 73 10.88 -10.11 -3.07
C ILE A 73 9.73 -10.93 -3.68
N ILE A 74 8.55 -10.93 -3.05
CA ILE A 74 7.35 -11.62 -3.57
C ILE A 74 6.99 -11.06 -4.95
N PHE A 75 6.89 -9.73 -5.06
CA PHE A 75 6.58 -9.07 -6.33
C PHE A 75 7.68 -9.30 -7.37
N SER A 76 8.94 -9.18 -6.96
CA SER A 76 10.09 -9.35 -7.85
C SER A 76 10.19 -10.78 -8.40
N LEU A 77 9.92 -11.79 -7.57
CA LEU A 77 9.87 -13.19 -8.01
C LEU A 77 8.72 -13.43 -9.00
N MET A 78 7.52 -12.94 -8.70
CA MET A 78 6.37 -13.08 -9.62
C MET A 78 6.66 -12.41 -10.97
N THR A 79 7.15 -11.18 -10.95
CA THR A 79 7.48 -10.45 -12.20
C THR A 79 8.60 -11.13 -12.98
N SER A 80 9.64 -11.63 -12.30
CA SER A 80 10.71 -12.40 -12.92
C SER A 80 10.20 -13.68 -13.58
N PHE A 81 9.30 -14.40 -12.91
CA PHE A 81 8.67 -15.59 -13.47
C PHE A 81 7.92 -15.30 -14.78
N PHE A 82 7.13 -14.20 -14.78
CA PHE A 82 6.43 -13.79 -16.01
C PHE A 82 7.38 -13.31 -17.11
N LEU A 83 8.48 -12.64 -16.79
CA LEU A 83 9.51 -12.28 -17.77
C LEU A 83 10.18 -13.51 -18.35
N ILE A 84 10.56 -14.49 -17.53
CA ILE A 84 11.14 -15.75 -17.98
C ILE A 84 10.16 -16.50 -18.91
N TYR A 85 8.87 -16.56 -18.53
CA TYR A 85 7.83 -17.12 -19.41
C TYR A 85 7.82 -16.43 -20.78
N LEU A 86 7.88 -15.08 -20.81
CA LEU A 86 7.93 -14.33 -22.07
C LEU A 86 9.21 -14.62 -22.86
N PHE A 87 10.35 -14.74 -22.18
CA PHE A 87 11.62 -15.06 -22.83
C PHE A 87 11.56 -16.42 -23.52
N LEU A 88 11.06 -17.44 -22.83
CA LEU A 88 10.91 -18.78 -23.39
C LEU A 88 9.90 -18.80 -24.56
N LYS A 89 8.73 -18.17 -24.37
CA LYS A 89 7.71 -18.10 -25.41
C LYS A 89 8.16 -17.38 -26.68
N ARG A 90 8.99 -16.32 -26.53
CA ARG A 90 9.49 -15.49 -27.65
C ARG A 90 10.89 -15.91 -28.12
N LYS A 91 11.44 -17.01 -27.58
CA LYS A 91 12.79 -17.50 -27.88
C LYS A 91 13.85 -16.38 -27.77
N GLN A 92 13.82 -15.64 -26.68
CA GLN A 92 14.71 -14.51 -26.45
C GLN A 92 16.16 -14.97 -26.29
N LYS A 93 17.11 -14.08 -26.64
CA LYS A 93 18.56 -14.36 -26.52
C LYS A 93 18.95 -14.49 -25.04
N ILE A 94 19.96 -15.31 -24.77
CA ILE A 94 20.51 -15.53 -23.41
C ILE A 94 20.88 -14.22 -22.69
N LYS A 95 21.31 -13.19 -23.43
CA LYS A 95 21.62 -11.89 -22.85
C LYS A 95 20.46 -11.25 -22.07
N ASN A 96 19.19 -11.52 -22.44
CA ASN A 96 18.03 -10.98 -21.74
C ASN A 96 17.87 -11.61 -20.35
N PHE A 97 18.28 -12.86 -20.17
CA PHE A 97 18.36 -13.49 -18.85
C PHE A 97 19.45 -12.82 -17.99
N LEU A 98 20.60 -12.49 -18.57
CA LEU A 98 21.65 -11.75 -17.87
C LEU A 98 21.15 -10.36 -17.45
N PHE A 99 20.47 -9.65 -18.33
CA PHE A 99 19.88 -8.34 -18.04
C PHE A 99 18.82 -8.39 -16.94
N LEU A 100 18.13 -9.52 -16.78
CA LEU A 100 17.20 -9.72 -15.68
C LEU A 100 17.94 -9.97 -14.35
N PHE A 101 18.91 -10.89 -14.34
CA PHE A 101 19.50 -11.36 -13.08
C PHE A 101 20.61 -10.47 -12.54
N ILE A 102 21.45 -9.87 -13.40
CA ILE A 102 22.61 -9.08 -12.96
C ILE A 102 22.20 -7.91 -12.03
N PRO A 103 21.20 -7.05 -12.37
CA PRO A 103 20.80 -5.99 -11.46
C PRO A 103 20.21 -6.51 -10.14
N ILE A 104 19.41 -7.57 -10.17
CA ILE A 104 18.82 -8.15 -8.95
C ILE A 104 19.93 -8.68 -8.03
N LEU A 105 20.91 -9.41 -8.59
CA LEU A 105 22.06 -9.92 -7.83
C LEU A 105 22.91 -8.77 -7.25
N PHE A 106 23.10 -7.69 -8.00
CA PHE A 106 23.82 -6.52 -7.51
C PHE A 106 23.15 -5.93 -6.26
N TYR A 107 21.84 -5.72 -6.30
CA TYR A 107 21.10 -5.23 -5.14
C TYR A 107 21.06 -6.26 -3.99
N GLY A 108 20.99 -7.55 -4.32
CA GLY A 108 21.10 -8.63 -3.33
C GLY A 108 22.45 -8.60 -2.59
N MET A 109 23.56 -8.34 -3.29
CA MET A 109 24.86 -8.17 -2.65
C MET A 109 24.91 -6.96 -1.72
N ILE A 110 24.27 -5.85 -2.11
CA ILE A 110 24.16 -4.66 -1.24
C ILE A 110 23.40 -5.02 0.05
N ILE A 111 22.28 -5.73 -0.06
CA ILE A 111 21.49 -6.17 1.12
C ILE A 111 22.34 -7.08 2.02
N PHE A 112 23.06 -8.03 1.46
CA PHE A 112 23.96 -8.91 2.22
C PHE A 112 25.06 -8.13 2.95
N GLN A 113 25.60 -7.10 2.33
CA GLN A 113 26.60 -6.24 2.96
C GLN A 113 26.00 -5.40 4.09
N ILE A 114 24.82 -4.81 3.89
CA ILE A 114 24.08 -4.09 4.93
C ILE A 114 23.79 -5.01 6.12
N ASN A 115 23.23 -6.19 5.87
CA ASN A 115 22.94 -7.17 6.91
C ASN A 115 24.20 -7.61 7.67
N SER A 116 25.31 -7.79 6.98
CA SER A 116 26.58 -8.15 7.62
C SER A 116 27.10 -7.06 8.55
N ILE A 117 26.91 -5.79 8.18
CA ILE A 117 27.32 -4.63 8.99
C ILE A 117 26.38 -4.45 10.20
N GLU A 118 25.06 -4.54 9.98
CA GLU A 118 24.08 -4.26 11.03
C GLU A 118 23.85 -5.43 11.98
N PHE A 119 23.85 -6.68 11.46
CA PHE A 119 23.48 -7.88 12.22
C PHE A 119 24.63 -8.87 12.38
N GLY A 120 25.82 -8.57 11.86
CA GLY A 120 27.00 -9.43 11.96
C GLY A 120 26.99 -10.65 11.02
N SER A 121 25.97 -10.83 10.17
CA SER A 121 25.89 -11.91 9.19
C SER A 121 25.03 -11.50 7.99
N PRO A 122 25.39 -11.88 6.74
CA PRO A 122 24.64 -11.54 5.54
C PRO A 122 23.22 -12.15 5.49
N PHE A 123 22.99 -13.20 6.27
CA PHE A 123 21.72 -13.95 6.30
C PHE A 123 20.81 -13.56 7.47
N LEU A 124 21.29 -12.71 8.37
CA LEU A 124 20.47 -12.15 9.44
C LEU A 124 19.83 -10.85 8.99
N SER A 125 18.67 -10.55 9.53
CA SER A 125 17.92 -9.33 9.30
C SER A 125 17.22 -8.92 10.61
N GLU A 126 16.58 -7.77 10.66
CA GLU A 126 15.76 -7.35 11.80
C GLU A 126 14.68 -8.40 12.18
N TYR A 127 14.22 -9.19 11.21
CA TYR A 127 13.18 -10.22 11.41
C TYR A 127 13.73 -11.58 11.86
N THR A 128 15.02 -11.84 11.64
CA THR A 128 15.66 -13.14 11.93
C THR A 128 16.69 -13.06 13.04
N ASN A 129 16.95 -11.88 13.60
CA ASN A 129 17.90 -11.70 14.68
C ASN A 129 17.42 -12.43 15.94
N LYS A 130 18.32 -13.16 16.61
CA LYS A 130 18.03 -13.97 17.82
C LYS A 130 17.40 -13.17 18.98
N ASN A 131 17.58 -11.85 18.99
CA ASN A 131 16.96 -10.92 19.93
C ASN A 131 15.71 -10.25 19.36
N GLY A 132 15.33 -10.57 18.12
CA GLY A 132 14.12 -10.10 17.47
C GLY A 132 12.90 -10.81 18.03
N ILE A 133 11.84 -10.09 18.07
CA ILE A 133 10.51 -10.60 18.36
C ILE A 133 10.24 -11.73 17.36
N ASP A 134 9.83 -12.91 17.85
CA ASP A 134 9.32 -13.99 17.02
C ASP A 134 8.02 -13.52 16.32
N ILE A 135 8.21 -12.71 15.28
CA ILE A 135 7.11 -12.13 14.47
C ILE A 135 6.41 -13.23 13.67
N ILE A 136 7.12 -14.34 13.45
CA ILE A 136 6.63 -15.51 12.73
C ILE A 136 6.29 -16.59 13.74
N SER A 137 5.14 -16.47 14.42
CA SER A 137 4.60 -17.62 15.14
C SER A 137 3.90 -18.55 14.14
N SER A 138 4.41 -19.76 14.01
CA SER A 138 3.93 -20.79 13.06
C SER A 138 2.53 -21.35 13.34
N ASN A 139 1.88 -20.92 14.42
CA ASN A 139 0.60 -21.49 14.89
C ASN A 139 -0.59 -20.53 14.76
N PHE A 140 -0.45 -19.43 14.01
CA PHE A 140 -1.56 -18.51 13.82
C PHE A 140 -2.53 -19.03 12.74
N PRO A 141 -3.84 -18.98 12.98
CA PRO A 141 -4.81 -19.45 11.99
C PRO A 141 -4.86 -18.49 10.77
N ILE A 142 -4.36 -18.98 9.64
CA ILE A 142 -4.24 -18.19 8.39
C ILE A 142 -5.56 -17.52 7.99
N TYR A 143 -6.70 -18.19 8.18
CA TYR A 143 -8.01 -17.64 7.82
C TYR A 143 -8.34 -16.36 8.60
N GLU A 144 -7.94 -16.29 9.86
CA GLU A 144 -8.12 -15.10 10.71
C GLU A 144 -7.31 -13.92 10.17
N GLY A 145 -6.04 -14.15 9.83
CA GLY A 145 -5.19 -13.12 9.23
C GLY A 145 -5.71 -12.66 7.87
N ILE A 146 -6.16 -13.58 7.00
CA ILE A 146 -6.73 -13.22 5.68
C ILE A 146 -7.98 -12.38 5.85
N VAL A 147 -8.94 -12.84 6.66
CA VAL A 147 -10.19 -12.08 6.90
C VAL A 147 -9.87 -10.75 7.57
N GLY A 148 -8.92 -10.76 8.53
CA GLY A 148 -8.45 -9.57 9.21
C GLY A 148 -7.85 -8.52 8.26
N LEU A 149 -6.92 -8.92 7.40
CA LEU A 149 -6.29 -8.05 6.40
C LEU A 149 -7.29 -7.43 5.43
N LEU A 150 -8.37 -8.12 5.11
CA LEU A 150 -9.35 -7.66 4.12
C LEU A 150 -10.51 -6.87 4.76
N PHE A 151 -11.05 -7.33 5.90
CA PHE A 151 -12.36 -6.89 6.41
C PHE A 151 -12.38 -6.46 7.87
N SER A 152 -11.27 -6.58 8.62
CA SER A 152 -11.24 -6.18 10.03
C SER A 152 -11.59 -4.70 10.21
N PRO A 153 -12.48 -4.34 11.16
CA PRO A 153 -12.79 -2.95 11.51
C PRO A 153 -11.57 -2.13 11.93
N GLY A 154 -10.56 -2.77 12.52
CA GLY A 154 -9.34 -2.11 13.00
C GLY A 154 -8.18 -2.03 11.99
N ALA A 155 -8.15 -2.93 10.97
CA ALA A 155 -7.01 -3.01 10.06
C ALA A 155 -7.37 -3.46 8.63
N GLY A 156 -8.64 -3.62 8.28
CA GLY A 156 -9.07 -4.21 7.00
C GLY A 156 -8.86 -3.30 5.79
N LEU A 157 -8.31 -3.84 4.70
CA LEU A 157 -8.07 -3.12 3.46
C LEU A 157 -9.32 -2.42 2.91
N PHE A 158 -10.45 -3.14 2.85
CA PHE A 158 -11.70 -2.62 2.29
C PHE A 158 -12.41 -1.63 3.21
N ILE A 159 -12.16 -1.67 4.52
CA ILE A 159 -12.67 -0.69 5.47
C ILE A 159 -11.92 0.63 5.31
N PHE A 160 -10.59 0.60 5.22
CA PHE A 160 -9.76 1.79 5.15
C PHE A 160 -9.56 2.33 3.72
N SER A 161 -9.86 1.52 2.71
CA SER A 161 -9.81 1.90 1.30
C SER A 161 -11.04 1.37 0.56
N PRO A 162 -12.26 1.85 0.88
CA PRO A 162 -13.51 1.26 0.39
C PRO A 162 -13.66 1.29 -1.14
N ILE A 163 -13.00 2.22 -1.82
CA ILE A 163 -12.98 2.27 -3.29
C ILE A 163 -12.45 0.96 -3.90
N LEU A 164 -11.58 0.23 -3.20
CA LEU A 164 -11.02 -1.03 -3.67
C LEU A 164 -12.05 -2.17 -3.73
N LEU A 165 -13.23 -2.03 -3.11
CA LEU A 165 -14.35 -2.96 -3.31
C LEU A 165 -14.78 -3.07 -4.78
N LEU A 166 -14.51 -2.05 -5.58
CA LEU A 166 -14.83 -2.06 -6.99
C LEU A 166 -14.02 -3.08 -7.82
N ILE A 167 -12.97 -3.67 -7.25
CA ILE A 167 -12.20 -4.73 -7.93
C ILE A 167 -13.10 -5.92 -8.32
N PHE A 168 -14.09 -6.27 -7.47
CA PHE A 168 -15.00 -7.37 -7.75
C PHE A 168 -15.83 -7.16 -9.00
N ILE A 169 -16.13 -5.89 -9.34
CA ILE A 169 -16.85 -5.53 -10.56
C ILE A 169 -15.86 -5.34 -11.72
N SER A 170 -14.68 -4.80 -11.45
CA SER A 170 -13.70 -4.37 -12.45
C SER A 170 -12.79 -5.49 -12.94
N PHE A 171 -12.73 -6.59 -12.21
CA PHE A 171 -11.92 -7.75 -12.55
C PHE A 171 -12.17 -8.25 -13.98
N PHE A 172 -13.43 -8.47 -14.33
CA PHE A 172 -13.79 -9.00 -15.66
C PHE A 172 -13.49 -8.02 -16.79
N ASP A 173 -13.63 -6.72 -16.55
CA ASP A 173 -13.33 -5.70 -17.56
C ASP A 173 -11.82 -5.64 -17.81
N PHE A 174 -11.00 -5.70 -16.75
CA PHE A 174 -9.55 -5.72 -16.89
C PHE A 174 -9.05 -7.02 -17.52
N TYR A 175 -9.63 -8.17 -17.14
CA TYR A 175 -9.30 -9.48 -17.73
C TYR A 175 -9.50 -9.52 -19.24
N LYS A 176 -10.55 -8.86 -19.75
CA LYS A 176 -10.80 -8.75 -21.20
C LYS A 176 -9.77 -7.88 -21.93
N ILE A 177 -9.22 -6.86 -21.23
CA ILE A 177 -8.24 -5.93 -21.83
C ILE A 177 -6.83 -6.53 -21.77
N ASP A 178 -6.42 -7.07 -20.64
CA ASP A 178 -5.05 -7.54 -20.40
C ASP A 178 -5.00 -8.72 -19.42
N LYS A 179 -5.29 -9.90 -19.97
CA LYS A 179 -5.29 -11.15 -19.20
C LYS A 179 -3.98 -11.43 -18.47
N GLN A 180 -2.83 -11.11 -19.07
CA GLN A 180 -1.53 -11.40 -18.50
C GLN A 180 -1.25 -10.52 -17.28
N SER A 181 -1.56 -9.24 -17.35
CA SER A 181 -1.45 -8.33 -16.21
C SER A 181 -2.40 -8.71 -15.08
N VAL A 182 -3.63 -9.14 -15.39
CA VAL A 182 -4.55 -9.65 -14.37
C VAL A 182 -3.95 -10.83 -13.61
N ILE A 183 -3.42 -11.81 -14.32
CA ILE A 183 -2.82 -13.00 -13.69
C ILE A 183 -1.63 -12.61 -12.81
N LEU A 184 -0.73 -11.72 -13.27
CA LEU A 184 0.38 -11.23 -12.48
C LEU A 184 -0.09 -10.53 -11.19
N VAL A 185 -1.03 -9.59 -11.32
CA VAL A 185 -1.57 -8.83 -10.17
C VAL A 185 -2.28 -9.75 -9.18
N LEU A 186 -3.09 -10.71 -9.67
CA LEU A 186 -3.74 -11.68 -8.81
C LEU A 186 -2.74 -12.61 -8.10
N SER A 187 -1.72 -13.09 -8.82
CA SER A 187 -0.68 -13.92 -8.22
C SER A 187 0.03 -13.17 -7.10
N PHE A 188 0.38 -11.91 -7.32
CA PHE A 188 0.97 -11.05 -6.28
C PHE A 188 0.00 -10.84 -5.11
N MET A 189 -1.26 -10.48 -5.39
CA MET A 189 -2.29 -10.26 -4.37
C MET A 189 -2.50 -11.50 -3.50
N ILE A 190 -2.70 -12.65 -4.11
CA ILE A 190 -2.92 -13.92 -3.39
C ILE A 190 -1.70 -14.22 -2.53
N THR A 191 -0.50 -14.19 -3.09
CA THR A 191 0.73 -14.56 -2.37
C THR A 191 0.97 -13.62 -1.18
N ILE A 192 0.81 -12.29 -1.34
CA ILE A 192 1.06 -11.34 -0.25
C ILE A 192 -0.01 -11.44 0.86
N ILE A 193 -1.26 -11.70 0.50
CA ILE A 193 -2.35 -11.90 1.48
C ILE A 193 -2.11 -13.20 2.28
N PHE A 194 -1.74 -14.29 1.62
CA PHE A 194 -1.41 -15.53 2.31
C PHE A 194 -0.16 -15.40 3.18
N PHE A 195 0.88 -14.74 2.67
CA PHE A 195 2.11 -14.51 3.42
C PHE A 195 1.84 -13.73 4.71
N TYR A 196 1.23 -12.56 4.62
CA TYR A 196 0.95 -11.77 5.81
C TYR A 196 -0.19 -12.33 6.66
N GLY A 197 -1.17 -12.99 6.06
CA GLY A 197 -2.25 -13.66 6.78
C GLY A 197 -1.77 -14.83 7.63
N SER A 198 -0.62 -15.43 7.32
CA SER A 198 0.00 -16.50 8.13
C SER A 198 0.77 -15.96 9.35
N LEU A 199 1.00 -14.65 9.43
CA LEU A 199 1.73 -14.05 10.54
C LEU A 199 0.78 -13.70 11.69
N SER A 200 1.20 -13.95 12.93
CA SER A 200 0.47 -13.48 14.12
C SER A 200 0.35 -11.95 14.18
N THR A 201 1.22 -11.26 13.45
CA THR A 201 1.29 -9.80 13.35
C THR A 201 0.65 -9.25 12.08
N TRP A 202 -0.30 -10.00 11.48
CA TRP A 202 -1.00 -9.63 10.23
C TRP A 202 -1.55 -8.19 10.22
N HIS A 203 -1.94 -7.68 11.37
CA HIS A 203 -2.48 -6.32 11.54
C HIS A 203 -1.42 -5.22 11.39
N GLY A 204 -0.12 -5.54 11.38
CA GLY A 204 0.96 -4.56 11.19
C GLY A 204 1.21 -3.64 12.38
N PHE A 205 0.81 -4.05 13.61
CA PHE A 205 0.92 -3.26 14.85
C PHE A 205 0.21 -1.90 14.75
N VAL A 206 0.94 -0.82 15.07
CA VAL A 206 0.48 0.56 14.96
C VAL A 206 0.42 0.95 13.49
N SER A 207 -0.72 0.70 12.87
CA SER A 207 -0.89 0.98 11.45
C SER A 207 -2.32 1.43 11.16
N TRP A 208 -2.47 2.28 10.16
CA TRP A 208 -3.77 2.72 9.67
C TRP A 208 -4.26 1.80 8.56
N GLY A 209 -5.17 0.89 8.90
CA GLY A 209 -5.63 -0.15 7.98
C GLY A 209 -4.57 -1.21 7.68
N ALA A 210 -4.74 -1.93 6.59
CA ALA A 210 -3.88 -3.04 6.17
C ALA A 210 -2.54 -2.55 5.60
N ARG A 211 -1.63 -2.11 6.46
CA ARG A 211 -0.31 -1.58 6.10
C ARG A 211 0.44 -2.45 5.10
N TYR A 212 0.41 -3.75 5.30
CA TYR A 212 1.11 -4.70 4.45
C TYR A 212 0.51 -4.83 3.05
N LEU A 213 -0.76 -4.45 2.87
CA LEU A 213 -1.43 -4.49 1.58
C LEU A 213 -1.43 -3.16 0.82
N VAL A 214 -0.88 -2.09 1.41
CA VAL A 214 -0.73 -0.79 0.71
C VAL A 214 0.00 -0.93 -0.63
N PRO A 215 1.06 -1.77 -0.78
CA PRO A 215 1.70 -1.99 -2.07
C PRO A 215 0.79 -2.56 -3.17
N LEU A 216 -0.32 -3.20 -2.81
CA LEU A 216 -1.31 -3.68 -3.79
C LEU A 216 -2.22 -2.57 -4.32
N THR A 217 -2.43 -1.50 -3.57
CA THR A 217 -3.46 -0.50 -3.88
C THR A 217 -3.33 0.12 -5.28
N PRO A 218 -2.13 0.47 -5.81
CA PRO A 218 -2.02 1.01 -7.16
C PRO A 218 -2.40 -0.01 -8.23
N PHE A 219 -2.10 -1.31 -8.03
CA PHE A 219 -2.46 -2.37 -8.97
C PHE A 219 -3.97 -2.63 -8.97
N LEU A 220 -4.61 -2.60 -7.80
CA LEU A 220 -6.06 -2.74 -7.70
C LEU A 220 -6.78 -1.55 -8.35
N LEU A 221 -6.24 -0.34 -8.24
CA LEU A 221 -6.77 0.83 -8.95
C LEU A 221 -6.55 0.76 -10.46
N LEU A 222 -5.46 0.14 -10.94
CA LEU A 222 -5.30 -0.16 -12.37
C LEU A 222 -6.42 -1.09 -12.87
N MET A 223 -6.85 -2.07 -12.09
CA MET A 223 -8.01 -2.90 -12.44
C MET A 223 -9.30 -2.06 -12.52
N ILE A 224 -9.51 -1.14 -11.57
CA ILE A 224 -10.67 -0.24 -11.56
C ILE A 224 -10.64 0.73 -12.77
N SER A 225 -9.45 1.16 -13.20
CA SER A 225 -9.29 2.02 -14.36
C SER A 225 -9.83 1.40 -15.66
N ALA A 226 -9.75 0.08 -15.78
CA ALA A 226 -10.32 -0.65 -16.92
C ALA A 226 -11.84 -0.47 -16.99
N SER A 227 -12.54 -0.59 -15.86
CA SER A 227 -13.99 -0.36 -15.81
C SER A 227 -14.35 1.11 -16.08
N LEU A 228 -13.54 2.06 -15.59
CA LEU A 228 -13.74 3.48 -15.91
C LEU A 228 -13.60 3.79 -17.39
N SER A 229 -12.75 3.06 -18.11
CA SER A 229 -12.57 3.23 -19.55
C SER A 229 -13.71 2.60 -20.37
N THR A 230 -14.32 1.53 -19.88
CA THR A 230 -15.30 0.73 -20.63
C THR A 230 -16.74 1.05 -20.25
N ARG A 231 -17.02 1.40 -19.01
CA ARG A 231 -18.37 1.63 -18.49
C ARG A 231 -18.72 3.11 -18.50
N LYS A 232 -19.77 3.49 -19.25
CA LYS A 232 -20.32 4.86 -19.28
C LYS A 232 -21.62 4.98 -18.45
N ASN A 233 -21.75 4.24 -17.36
CA ASN A 233 -22.96 4.21 -16.53
C ASN A 233 -22.86 5.26 -15.39
N LYS A 234 -23.86 6.14 -15.30
CA LYS A 234 -23.96 7.15 -14.22
C LYS A 234 -23.93 6.53 -12.82
N LEU A 235 -24.58 5.38 -12.63
CA LEU A 235 -24.58 4.69 -11.34
C LEU A 235 -23.18 4.23 -10.92
N PHE A 236 -22.39 3.75 -11.89
CA PHE A 236 -21.00 3.34 -11.63
C PHE A 236 -20.11 4.53 -11.23
N TYR A 237 -20.26 5.68 -11.91
CA TYR A 237 -19.55 6.91 -11.53
C TYR A 237 -19.98 7.43 -10.15
N LEU A 238 -21.27 7.37 -9.84
CA LEU A 238 -21.78 7.74 -8.52
C LEU A 238 -21.17 6.83 -7.43
N LEU A 239 -21.14 5.52 -7.67
CA LEU A 239 -20.56 4.55 -6.75
C LEU A 239 -19.06 4.81 -6.51
N ILE A 240 -18.28 5.05 -7.58
CA ILE A 240 -16.87 5.42 -7.45
C ILE A 240 -16.70 6.70 -6.62
N SER A 241 -17.47 7.75 -6.95
CA SER A 241 -17.38 9.03 -6.24
C SER A 241 -17.74 8.88 -4.77
N SER A 242 -18.80 8.14 -4.46
CA SER A 242 -19.22 7.91 -3.06
C SER A 242 -18.16 7.14 -2.27
N LEU A 243 -17.63 6.04 -2.83
CA LEU A 243 -16.58 5.25 -2.16
C LEU A 243 -15.26 6.02 -2.06
N ALA A 244 -14.94 6.87 -3.05
CA ALA A 244 -13.77 7.73 -3.02
C ALA A 244 -13.87 8.79 -1.90
N ILE A 245 -15.04 9.43 -1.76
CA ILE A 245 -15.30 10.41 -0.71
C ILE A 245 -15.22 9.75 0.67
N ILE A 246 -15.83 8.59 0.85
CA ILE A 246 -15.76 7.83 2.10
C ILE A 246 -14.30 7.49 2.43
N GLY A 247 -13.55 6.95 1.45
CA GLY A 247 -12.13 6.63 1.63
C GLY A 247 -11.27 7.85 1.94
N PHE A 248 -11.56 9.01 1.33
CA PHE A 248 -10.90 10.26 1.64
C PHE A 248 -11.10 10.66 3.11
N PHE A 249 -12.35 10.69 3.59
CA PHE A 249 -12.63 11.06 4.97
C PHE A 249 -12.03 10.08 5.98
N ILE A 250 -12.08 8.78 5.72
CA ILE A 250 -11.45 7.76 6.56
C ILE A 250 -9.94 8.05 6.70
N ASN A 251 -9.25 8.28 5.60
CA ASN A 251 -7.80 8.48 5.63
C ASN A 251 -7.39 9.89 6.06
N LEU A 252 -8.30 10.87 5.92
CA LEU A 252 -8.12 12.21 6.47
C LEU A 252 -8.04 12.20 8.00
N LEU A 253 -8.77 11.29 8.67
CA LEU A 253 -8.73 11.17 10.13
C LEU A 253 -7.30 10.91 10.64
N TRP A 254 -6.51 10.10 9.94
CA TRP A 254 -5.10 9.89 10.29
C TRP A 254 -4.25 11.16 10.15
N GLN A 255 -4.57 12.02 9.19
CA GLN A 255 -3.83 13.25 8.94
C GLN A 255 -4.15 14.36 9.93
N ILE A 256 -5.38 14.39 10.43
CA ILE A 256 -5.87 15.45 11.33
C ILE A 256 -5.81 15.07 12.80
N GLN A 257 -5.47 13.82 13.13
CA GLN A 257 -5.34 13.33 14.49
C GLN A 257 -4.05 12.56 14.68
N ASP A 258 -3.35 12.84 15.78
CA ASP A 258 -2.25 12.01 16.21
C ASP A 258 -2.78 10.69 16.78
N VAL A 259 -3.03 9.71 15.88
CA VAL A 259 -3.55 8.39 16.26
C VAL A 259 -2.48 7.59 17.02
N SER A 260 -1.19 7.90 16.85
CA SER A 260 -0.11 7.23 17.58
C SER A 260 -0.26 7.41 19.09
N TRP A 261 -0.79 8.55 19.52
CA TRP A 261 -1.07 8.85 20.90
C TRP A 261 -2.08 7.89 21.55
N PHE A 262 -3.06 7.40 20.77
CA PHE A 262 -4.01 6.39 21.23
C PHE A 262 -3.42 5.02 21.37
N VAL A 263 -2.57 4.71 20.43
CA VAL A 263 -1.98 3.39 20.35
C VAL A 263 -0.99 3.19 21.49
N TRP A 264 -0.18 4.20 21.76
CA TRP A 264 0.89 4.10 22.76
C TRP A 264 0.51 4.72 24.11
N GLY A 265 -0.52 5.59 24.16
CA GLY A 265 -0.85 6.38 25.36
C GLY A 265 0.22 7.38 25.74
N PRO A 266 -0.13 8.37 26.61
CA PRO A 266 0.82 9.41 27.02
C PRO A 266 1.97 8.90 27.90
N PHE A 267 1.91 7.67 28.39
CA PHE A 267 2.84 7.12 29.39
C PHE A 267 3.39 5.73 29.06
N GLY A 268 3.53 5.40 27.77
CA GLY A 268 4.23 4.18 27.39
C GLY A 268 3.51 2.87 27.71
N GLY A 269 2.35 2.66 27.14
CA GLY A 269 1.86 1.31 26.93
C GLY A 269 0.72 0.81 27.82
N ASN A 270 0.45 1.41 28.99
CA ASN A 270 -0.57 0.86 29.89
C ASN A 270 -1.98 1.46 29.73
N THR A 271 -2.12 2.54 28.97
CA THR A 271 -3.39 3.26 28.79
C THR A 271 -3.80 3.39 27.32
N GLY A 272 -2.99 2.87 26.39
CA GLY A 272 -3.28 2.95 24.96
C GLY A 272 -4.42 2.03 24.52
N LEU A 273 -4.98 2.32 23.36
CA LEU A 273 -6.08 1.57 22.76
C LEU A 273 -5.80 0.05 22.68
N PHE A 274 -4.55 -0.33 22.43
CA PHE A 274 -4.15 -1.72 22.31
C PHE A 274 -4.10 -2.47 23.66
N SER A 275 -3.91 -1.76 24.77
CA SER A 275 -3.91 -2.38 26.10
C SER A 275 -5.29 -2.36 26.74
N LEU A 276 -6.24 -1.53 26.27
CA LEU A 276 -7.54 -1.27 26.88
C LEU A 276 -7.45 -1.07 28.42
N GLY A 277 -6.33 -0.53 28.89
CA GLY A 277 -6.08 -0.30 30.31
C GLY A 277 -5.82 -1.55 31.14
N ILE A 278 -5.58 -2.72 30.51
CA ILE A 278 -5.24 -3.95 31.22
C ILE A 278 -3.75 -3.93 31.53
N ALA A 279 -3.42 -3.70 32.79
CA ALA A 279 -2.04 -3.71 33.28
C ALA A 279 -1.37 -5.07 33.01
N GLY A 280 -0.16 -5.07 32.42
CA GLY A 280 0.65 -6.25 32.22
C GLY A 280 0.58 -6.89 30.84
N LEU A 281 -0.20 -6.37 29.90
CA LEU A 281 -0.13 -6.83 28.50
C LEU A 281 1.14 -6.25 27.85
N HIS A 282 2.00 -7.14 27.38
CA HIS A 282 3.13 -6.75 26.53
C HIS A 282 2.58 -6.03 25.27
N PRO A 283 3.27 -4.99 24.73
CA PRO A 283 2.85 -4.29 23.52
C PRO A 283 2.54 -5.19 22.31
N LEU A 284 3.01 -6.43 22.35
CA LEU A 284 2.78 -7.46 21.35
C LEU A 284 1.50 -8.28 21.57
N ASN A 285 0.92 -8.26 22.78
CA ASN A 285 -0.34 -8.92 23.09
C ASN A 285 -1.49 -7.92 22.90
N LEU A 286 -1.75 -7.59 21.66
CA LEU A 286 -2.82 -6.66 21.28
C LEU A 286 -4.17 -7.29 21.57
N ASN A 287 -5.07 -6.49 22.18
CA ASN A 287 -6.41 -6.98 22.45
C ASN A 287 -7.17 -7.23 21.14
N PRO A 288 -7.67 -8.44 20.87
CA PRO A 288 -8.40 -8.77 19.65
C PRO A 288 -9.59 -7.85 19.37
N LEU A 289 -10.23 -7.29 20.40
CA LEU A 289 -11.37 -6.38 20.27
C LEU A 289 -11.03 -5.15 19.42
N VAL A 290 -9.78 -4.65 19.47
CA VAL A 290 -9.34 -3.50 18.67
C VAL A 290 -9.45 -3.77 17.17
N PHE A 291 -9.24 -5.02 16.77
CA PHE A 291 -9.30 -5.40 15.37
C PHE A 291 -10.69 -5.89 14.95
N TRP A 292 -11.42 -6.55 15.83
CA TRP A 292 -12.64 -7.26 15.46
C TRP A 292 -13.94 -6.57 15.84
N THR A 293 -13.87 -5.43 16.56
CA THR A 293 -15.07 -4.64 16.87
C THR A 293 -14.93 -3.20 16.39
N PHE A 294 -16.03 -2.61 15.92
CA PHE A 294 -16.03 -1.21 15.52
C PHE A 294 -15.87 -0.28 16.73
N GLU A 295 -16.47 -0.60 17.87
CA GLU A 295 -16.44 0.22 19.08
C GLU A 295 -15.01 0.53 19.55
N TYR A 296 -14.11 -0.46 19.51
CA TYR A 296 -12.72 -0.32 19.94
C TYR A 296 -11.77 -0.08 18.80
N SER A 297 -12.25 -0.04 17.54
CA SER A 297 -11.39 0.20 16.39
C SER A 297 -10.77 1.59 16.41
N GLN A 298 -9.55 1.69 15.91
CA GLN A 298 -8.84 2.97 15.76
C GLN A 298 -9.63 3.97 14.89
N LEU A 299 -10.42 3.50 13.94
CA LEU A 299 -11.25 4.34 13.08
C LEU A 299 -12.31 5.11 13.89
N ILE A 300 -13.10 4.42 14.71
CA ILE A 300 -14.15 5.05 15.52
C ILE A 300 -13.51 5.94 16.60
N LYS A 301 -12.42 5.51 17.22
CA LYS A 301 -11.74 6.35 18.20
C LYS A 301 -11.17 7.63 17.58
N ALA A 302 -10.55 7.54 16.40
CA ALA A 302 -10.09 8.73 15.67
C ALA A 302 -11.26 9.67 15.32
N MET A 303 -12.41 9.13 14.92
CA MET A 303 -13.62 9.94 14.69
C MET A 303 -14.06 10.67 15.96
N ILE A 304 -14.19 9.96 17.06
CA ILE A 304 -14.60 10.57 18.34
C ILE A 304 -13.66 11.71 18.72
N LEU A 305 -12.37 11.51 18.60
CA LEU A 305 -11.39 12.53 18.95
C LEU A 305 -11.37 13.72 18.01
N ALA A 306 -11.58 13.51 16.72
CA ALA A 306 -11.67 14.61 15.78
C ALA A 306 -12.76 15.63 16.22
N PHE A 307 -13.79 15.16 16.96
CA PHE A 307 -14.86 16.02 17.50
C PHE A 307 -14.64 16.47 18.96
N THR A 308 -13.89 15.72 19.76
CA THR A 308 -13.74 16.00 21.21
C THR A 308 -12.40 16.64 21.57
N ASN A 309 -11.34 16.30 20.87
CA ASN A 309 -9.98 16.78 21.12
C ASN A 309 -9.17 16.85 19.82
N PHE A 310 -9.47 17.86 19.02
CA PHE A 310 -8.82 18.05 17.71
C PHE A 310 -7.35 18.43 17.88
N GLN A 311 -6.45 17.51 17.52
CA GLN A 311 -5.01 17.71 17.53
C GLN A 311 -4.43 17.35 16.17
N PRO A 312 -4.31 18.31 15.23
CA PRO A 312 -3.83 18.04 13.88
C PRO A 312 -2.38 17.57 13.88
N ASP A 313 -2.12 16.41 13.29
CA ASP A 313 -0.78 15.82 13.15
C ASP A 313 -0.07 16.25 11.85
N MET A 314 -0.59 17.19 11.13
CA MET A 314 0.07 17.74 9.96
C MET A 314 1.23 18.64 10.36
N TYR A 315 2.44 18.37 9.83
CA TYR A 315 3.65 19.15 10.08
C TYR A 315 3.44 20.65 9.85
N LEU A 316 2.73 21.02 8.79
CA LEU A 316 2.36 22.40 8.49
C LEU A 316 1.63 23.09 9.65
N PHE A 317 0.67 22.40 10.27
CA PHE A 317 -0.08 22.93 11.41
C PHE A 317 0.76 23.03 12.68
N LYS A 318 1.69 22.07 12.88
CA LYS A 318 2.61 22.06 14.02
C LYS A 318 3.64 23.20 13.94
N VAL A 319 4.15 23.51 12.74
CA VAL A 319 5.22 24.50 12.54
C VAL A 319 4.66 25.92 12.33
N TRP A 320 3.61 26.06 11.53
CA TRP A 320 3.10 27.38 11.14
C TRP A 320 1.82 27.78 11.87
N GLY A 321 1.20 26.87 12.63
CA GLY A 321 -0.07 27.09 13.27
C GLY A 321 -1.26 26.93 12.32
N ILE A 322 -2.47 27.01 12.88
CA ILE A 322 -3.72 26.70 12.14
C ILE A 322 -3.98 27.68 11.00
N VAL A 323 -3.83 28.99 11.24
CA VAL A 323 -4.24 30.03 10.27
C VAL A 323 -3.37 30.02 9.01
N PRO A 324 -2.01 30.13 9.08
CA PRO A 324 -1.18 30.12 7.87
C PRO A 324 -1.30 28.77 7.11
N SER A 325 -1.38 27.67 7.83
CA SER A 325 -1.52 26.34 7.22
C SER A 325 -2.83 26.20 6.46
N SER A 326 -3.92 26.70 7.01
CA SER A 326 -5.25 26.71 6.36
C SER A 326 -5.22 27.57 5.08
N VAL A 327 -4.55 28.72 5.09
CA VAL A 327 -4.39 29.58 3.89
C VAL A 327 -3.64 28.82 2.79
N VAL A 328 -2.54 28.15 3.13
CA VAL A 328 -1.77 27.36 2.16
C VAL A 328 -2.62 26.23 1.58
N LEU A 329 -3.34 25.48 2.44
CA LEU A 329 -4.19 24.37 2.02
C LEU A 329 -5.29 24.85 1.06
N VAL A 330 -5.99 25.93 1.41
CA VAL A 330 -7.03 26.53 0.57
C VAL A 330 -6.46 27.01 -0.75
N SER A 331 -5.27 27.65 -0.75
CA SER A 331 -4.61 28.09 -1.96
C SER A 331 -4.24 26.93 -2.89
N VAL A 332 -3.71 25.84 -2.35
CA VAL A 332 -3.40 24.63 -3.12
C VAL A 332 -4.67 24.00 -3.70
N LEU A 333 -5.74 23.90 -2.91
CA LEU A 333 -7.03 23.39 -3.39
C LEU A 333 -7.64 24.29 -4.48
N ALA A 334 -7.51 25.61 -4.36
CA ALA A 334 -7.96 26.55 -5.38
C ALA A 334 -7.19 26.39 -6.70
N ILE A 335 -5.85 26.24 -6.63
CA ILE A 335 -5.01 26.01 -7.80
C ILE A 335 -5.36 24.68 -8.47
N LEU A 336 -5.54 23.61 -7.68
CA LEU A 336 -5.94 22.31 -8.18
C LEU A 336 -7.32 22.36 -8.85
N SER A 337 -8.29 23.05 -8.24
CA SER A 337 -9.63 23.21 -8.80
C SER A 337 -9.63 24.02 -10.09
N PHE A 338 -8.79 25.05 -10.18
CA PHE A 338 -8.62 25.86 -11.39
C PHE A 338 -7.99 25.04 -12.52
N LYS A 339 -6.94 24.26 -12.24
CA LYS A 339 -6.35 23.32 -13.20
C LYS A 339 -7.37 22.26 -13.66
N LEU A 340 -8.16 21.74 -12.74
CA LEU A 340 -9.20 20.75 -13.06
C LEU A 340 -10.25 21.35 -14.01
N LYS A 341 -10.71 22.60 -13.72
CA LYS A 341 -11.63 23.33 -14.60
C LYS A 341 -11.02 23.64 -15.97
N SER A 342 -9.74 23.96 -16.04
CA SER A 342 -9.06 24.20 -17.34
C SER A 342 -8.96 22.92 -18.17
N LEU A 343 -8.70 21.78 -17.53
CA LEU A 343 -8.69 20.46 -18.18
C LEU A 343 -10.07 20.02 -18.66
N LEU A 344 -11.13 20.44 -17.95
CA LEU A 344 -12.52 20.13 -18.32
C LEU A 344 -13.05 21.06 -19.45
N LYS A 345 -12.50 22.28 -19.59
CA LYS A 345 -12.87 23.24 -20.65
C LYS A 345 -12.18 22.96 -21.99
N LEU A 346 -11.17 22.14 -22.04
CA LEU A 346 -10.50 21.71 -23.27
C LEU A 346 -11.27 20.59 -24.01
N GLN A 347 -12.56 20.47 -23.73
CA GLN A 347 -13.59 19.74 -24.44
C GLN A 347 -14.43 20.69 -25.27
#